data_1426d985186adc6c0add4e77e31a3d7a
#
_entry.id   1426d985186adc6c0add4e77e31a3d7a
#
_cell.length_a   1.000
_cell.length_b   1.000
_cell.length_c   1.000
_cell.angle_alpha   90.00
_cell.angle_beta   90.00
_cell.angle_gamma   90.00
#
_symmetry.space_group_name_H-M   'P 1'
#
loop_
_entity.id
_entity.type
_entity.pdbx_description
1 polymer ?
#
loop_
_entity_poly.entity_id
_entity_poly.type
_entity_poly.pdbx_seq_one_letter_code
_entity_poly.pdbx_strand_id
1 'polypeptide(L)'
;MKNIIKLASIVLVFSFTLFGITNKASAAKLTMYCSVEIDVCEMLEQAYEKETGTKVAMTRASSGETFAKIKAESSNPKGDVWFGGTGDPHLTAAQ
;
A
#
# COMPACT_ATOMS: atom_id res chain seq x y z
N MET A 1 51.13 10.94 17.49
CA MET A 1 50.08 11.97 17.37
C MET A 1 49.43 12.01 15.97
N LYS A 2 50.21 11.99 14.91
CA LYS A 2 49.64 12.06 13.55
C LYS A 2 48.75 10.82 13.17
N ASN A 3 49.04 9.65 13.73
CA ASN A 3 48.31 8.41 13.44
C ASN A 3 46.93 8.33 14.13
N ILE A 4 46.78 8.96 15.28
CA ILE A 4 45.54 9.01 16.06
C ILE A 4 44.49 9.91 15.37
N ILE A 5 44.89 10.99 14.76
CA ILE A 5 44.04 11.92 14.06
C ILE A 5 43.48 11.23 12.77
N LYS A 6 44.30 10.46 12.08
CA LYS A 6 43.88 9.72 10.89
C LYS A 6 42.88 8.62 11.22
N LEU A 7 43.05 7.91 12.32
CA LEU A 7 42.13 6.89 12.80
C LEU A 7 40.79 7.45 13.24
N ALA A 8 40.78 8.63 13.91
CA ALA A 8 39.56 9.31 14.30
C ALA A 8 38.74 9.76 13.09
N SER A 9 39.41 10.25 12.05
CA SER A 9 38.75 10.67 10.80
C SER A 9 38.10 9.49 10.07
N ILE A 10 38.74 8.32 10.05
CA ILE A 10 38.21 7.10 9.42
C ILE A 10 36.98 6.58 10.18
N VAL A 11 37.00 6.62 11.49
CA VAL A 11 35.87 6.19 12.33
C VAL A 11 34.67 7.14 12.13
N LEU A 12 34.91 8.43 11.99
CA LEU A 12 33.84 9.41 11.78
C LEU A 12 33.15 9.21 10.43
N VAL A 13 33.88 8.91 9.37
CA VAL A 13 33.35 8.64 8.04
C VAL A 13 32.54 7.34 8.02
N PHE A 14 32.98 6.33 8.75
CA PHE A 14 32.27 5.05 8.85
C PHE A 14 30.94 5.17 9.61
N SER A 15 30.89 5.98 10.68
CA SER A 15 29.66 6.27 11.43
C SER A 15 28.64 7.02 10.58
N PHE A 16 29.05 7.89 9.70
CA PHE A 16 28.17 8.65 8.83
C PHE A 16 27.53 7.77 7.74
N THR A 17 28.26 6.81 7.20
CA THR A 17 27.73 5.87 6.19
C THR A 17 26.69 4.93 6.76
N LEU A 18 26.79 4.51 8.00
CA LEU A 18 25.79 3.69 8.66
C LEU A 18 24.45 4.39 8.87
N PHE A 19 24.45 5.70 9.07
CA PHE A 19 23.26 6.49 9.28
C PHE A 19 22.46 6.74 7.97
N GLY A 20 23.12 6.69 6.81
CA GLY A 20 22.49 6.89 5.51
C GLY A 20 21.78 5.66 4.96
N ILE A 21 21.96 4.49 5.56
CA ILE A 21 21.38 3.22 5.08
C ILE A 21 20.02 2.92 5.75
N THR A 22 19.71 3.61 6.85
CA THR A 22 18.47 3.39 7.58
C THR A 22 17.36 4.26 7.05
N ASN A 23 16.70 3.93 6.04
CA ASN A 23 15.36 4.44 5.77
C ASN A 23 14.99 4.56 4.32
N LYS A 24 14.69 3.50 3.71
CA LYS A 24 13.71 3.56 2.63
C LYS A 24 12.86 2.32 2.68
N ALA A 25 12.01 2.23 3.70
CA ALA A 25 10.82 1.44 3.56
C ALA A 25 10.03 2.06 2.39
N SER A 26 9.94 1.36 1.28
CA SER A 26 9.01 1.74 0.22
C SER A 26 7.62 1.85 0.84
N ALA A 27 6.92 2.93 0.59
CA ALA A 27 5.56 3.12 1.07
C ALA A 27 4.72 1.91 0.64
N ALA A 28 4.09 1.24 1.60
CA ALA A 28 3.16 0.17 1.32
C ALA A 28 2.03 0.68 0.44
N LYS A 29 1.50 -0.17 -0.41
CA LYS A 29 0.41 0.15 -1.32
C LYS A 29 -0.73 -0.84 -1.12
N LEU A 30 -1.95 -0.33 -0.98
CA LEU A 30 -3.16 -1.13 -0.88
C LEU A 30 -3.99 -0.95 -2.14
N THR A 31 -4.43 -2.04 -2.74
CA THR A 31 -5.36 -2.00 -3.87
C THR A 31 -6.77 -2.25 -3.37
N MET A 32 -7.65 -1.25 -3.52
CA MET A 32 -9.03 -1.31 -3.08
C MET A 32 -10.00 -1.27 -4.25
N TYR A 33 -10.89 -2.23 -4.30
CA TYR A 33 -12.06 -2.18 -5.16
C TYR A 33 -13.25 -1.66 -4.34
N CYS A 34 -13.94 -0.67 -4.88
CA CYS A 34 -15.00 0.02 -4.16
C CYS A 34 -16.27 0.07 -5.01
N SER A 35 -17.38 -0.41 -4.45
CA SER A 35 -18.65 -0.54 -5.16
C SER A 35 -19.78 0.24 -4.48
N VAL A 36 -19.45 1.43 -4.00
CA VAL A 36 -20.41 2.42 -3.51
C VAL A 36 -20.24 3.72 -4.29
N GLU A 37 -20.92 4.77 -3.88
CA GLU A 37 -20.78 6.08 -4.51
C GLU A 37 -19.33 6.56 -4.46
N ILE A 38 -18.89 7.24 -5.53
CA ILE A 38 -17.48 7.61 -5.72
C ILE A 38 -16.95 8.49 -4.58
N ASP A 39 -17.75 9.40 -4.08
CA ASP A 39 -17.38 10.29 -2.98
C ASP A 39 -17.09 9.52 -1.68
N VAL A 40 -17.84 8.46 -1.42
CA VAL A 40 -17.60 7.57 -0.28
C VAL A 40 -16.31 6.79 -0.49
N CYS A 41 -16.06 6.28 -1.69
CA CYS A 41 -14.82 5.58 -2.03
C CYS A 41 -13.59 6.48 -1.82
N GLU A 42 -13.67 7.72 -2.30
CA GLU A 42 -12.60 8.71 -2.14
C GLU A 42 -12.37 9.11 -0.68
N MET A 43 -13.44 9.24 0.08
CA MET A 43 -13.36 9.54 1.52
C MET A 43 -12.63 8.42 2.28
N LEU A 44 -12.96 7.17 1.99
CA LEU A 44 -12.31 6.02 2.60
C LEU A 44 -10.83 5.92 2.23
N GLU A 45 -10.52 6.14 0.96
CA GLU A 45 -9.15 6.18 0.47
C GLU A 45 -8.32 7.21 1.23
N GLN A 46 -8.81 8.44 1.29
CA GLN A 46 -8.12 9.55 1.95
C GLN A 46 -7.97 9.32 3.45
N ALA A 47 -9.01 8.84 4.12
CA ALA A 47 -8.98 8.56 5.55
C ALA A 47 -7.95 7.47 5.90
N TYR A 48 -7.90 6.42 5.10
CA TYR A 48 -6.95 5.33 5.31
C TYR A 48 -5.51 5.78 5.06
N GLU A 49 -5.27 6.52 3.98
CA GLU A 49 -3.96 7.08 3.68
C GLU A 49 -3.48 8.02 4.78
N LYS A 50 -4.36 8.88 5.28
CA LYS A 50 -4.03 9.82 6.36
C LYS A 50 -3.67 9.10 7.66
N GLU A 51 -4.40 8.06 8.00
CA GLU A 51 -4.23 7.35 9.27
C GLU A 51 -3.05 6.39 9.27
N THR A 52 -2.76 5.76 8.13
CA THR A 52 -1.76 4.69 8.05
C THR A 52 -0.49 5.08 7.30
N GLY A 53 -0.52 6.15 6.49
CA GLY A 53 0.56 6.48 5.57
C GLY A 53 0.66 5.56 4.37
N THR A 54 -0.22 4.56 4.26
CA THR A 54 -0.24 3.62 3.14
C THR A 54 -0.98 4.24 1.95
N LYS A 55 -0.40 4.19 0.76
CA LYS A 55 -1.06 4.64 -0.46
C LYS A 55 -2.14 3.66 -0.88
N VAL A 56 -3.31 4.17 -1.26
CA VAL A 56 -4.43 3.37 -1.75
C VAL A 56 -4.60 3.59 -3.25
N ALA A 57 -4.56 2.50 -4.00
CA ALA A 57 -4.97 2.49 -5.40
C ALA A 57 -6.43 2.03 -5.45
N MET A 58 -7.35 2.96 -5.60
CA MET A 58 -8.78 2.69 -5.58
C MET A 58 -9.34 2.61 -6.99
N THR A 59 -10.15 1.59 -7.25
CA THR A 59 -10.95 1.46 -8.47
C THR A 59 -12.41 1.36 -8.07
N ARG A 60 -13.22 2.28 -8.56
CA ARG A 60 -14.66 2.26 -8.35
C ARG A 60 -15.35 1.56 -9.52
N ALA A 61 -16.19 0.56 -9.22
CA ALA A 61 -17.01 -0.13 -10.19
C ALA A 61 -18.26 -0.70 -9.49
N SER A 62 -19.27 -1.07 -10.25
CA SER A 62 -20.45 -1.75 -9.71
C SER A 62 -20.06 -3.10 -9.09
N SER A 63 -20.95 -3.67 -8.27
CA SER A 63 -20.72 -4.98 -7.65
C SER A 63 -20.51 -6.07 -8.69
N GLY A 64 -21.29 -6.09 -9.75
CA GLY A 64 -21.18 -7.07 -10.82
C GLY A 64 -19.88 -6.95 -11.62
N GLU A 65 -19.48 -5.74 -11.95
CA GLU A 65 -18.22 -5.48 -12.65
C GLU A 65 -17.01 -5.86 -11.78
N THR A 66 -17.06 -5.51 -10.52
CA THR A 66 -15.99 -5.85 -9.57
C THR A 66 -15.87 -7.36 -9.39
N PHE A 67 -16.99 -8.06 -9.26
CA PHE A 67 -17.00 -9.52 -9.20
C PHE A 67 -16.36 -10.14 -10.45
N ALA A 68 -16.74 -9.66 -11.63
CA ALA A 68 -16.17 -10.14 -12.89
C ALA A 68 -14.66 -9.92 -12.96
N LYS A 69 -14.20 -8.76 -12.46
CA LYS A 69 -12.78 -8.42 -12.39
C LYS A 69 -12.03 -9.36 -11.44
N ILE A 70 -12.55 -9.59 -10.25
CA ILE A 70 -11.94 -10.50 -9.27
C ILE A 70 -11.86 -11.92 -9.82
N LYS A 71 -12.91 -12.36 -10.47
CA LYS A 71 -12.96 -13.68 -11.12
C LYS A 71 -11.90 -13.80 -12.23
N ALA A 72 -11.78 -12.79 -13.08
CA ALA A 72 -10.76 -12.74 -14.12
C ALA A 72 -9.32 -12.72 -13.57
N GLU A 73 -9.14 -12.18 -12.39
CA GLU A 73 -7.85 -12.09 -11.71
C GLU A 73 -7.57 -13.27 -10.76
N SER A 74 -8.40 -14.31 -10.76
CA SER A 74 -8.32 -15.40 -9.78
C SER A 74 -6.98 -16.15 -9.79
N SER A 75 -6.32 -16.25 -10.95
CA SER A 75 -4.99 -16.88 -11.07
C SER A 75 -3.83 -15.92 -10.69
N ASN A 76 -4.10 -14.63 -10.61
CA ASN A 76 -3.14 -13.60 -10.21
C ASN A 76 -3.89 -12.47 -9.52
N PRO A 77 -4.33 -12.64 -8.27
CA PRO A 77 -5.11 -11.65 -7.55
C PRO A 77 -4.35 -10.33 -7.38
N LYS A 78 -5.04 -9.23 -7.64
CA LYS A 78 -4.46 -7.88 -7.56
C LYS A 78 -5.11 -7.01 -6.48
N GLY A 79 -6.37 -7.28 -6.13
CA GLY A 79 -7.09 -6.54 -5.11
C GLY A 79 -6.82 -7.07 -3.71
N ASP A 80 -6.61 -6.16 -2.78
CA ASP A 80 -6.44 -6.50 -1.36
C ASP A 80 -7.76 -6.44 -0.60
N VAL A 81 -8.63 -5.48 -0.99
CA VAL A 81 -9.92 -5.23 -0.33
C VAL A 81 -10.98 -4.94 -1.37
N TRP A 82 -12.15 -5.48 -1.16
CA TRP A 82 -13.36 -5.10 -1.89
C TRP A 82 -14.40 -4.58 -0.89
N PHE A 83 -14.76 -3.31 -1.02
CA PHE A 83 -15.66 -2.62 -0.12
C PHE A 83 -16.97 -2.25 -0.80
N GLY A 84 -18.08 -2.54 -0.13
CA GLY A 84 -19.40 -2.06 -0.52
C GLY A 84 -20.08 -2.84 -1.63
N GLY A 85 -21.24 -2.35 -2.01
CA GLY A 85 -22.08 -2.97 -3.02
C GLY A 85 -23.08 -3.96 -2.45
N THR A 86 -23.63 -4.83 -3.31
CA THR A 86 -24.64 -5.82 -2.91
C THR A 86 -23.99 -7.09 -2.36
N GLY A 87 -24.69 -7.78 -1.46
CA GLY A 87 -24.16 -8.95 -0.78
C GLY A 87 -23.94 -10.18 -1.66
N ASP A 88 -24.81 -10.40 -2.65
CA ASP A 88 -24.76 -11.61 -3.48
C ASP A 88 -23.43 -11.80 -4.23
N PRO A 89 -22.87 -10.80 -4.91
CA PRO A 89 -21.56 -10.94 -5.53
C PRO A 89 -20.43 -11.24 -4.56
N HIS A 90 -20.48 -10.67 -3.35
CA HIS A 90 -19.50 -10.97 -2.30
C HIS A 90 -19.56 -12.43 -1.85
N LEU A 91 -20.77 -12.94 -1.64
CA LEU A 91 -20.97 -14.32 -1.22
C LEU A 91 -20.51 -15.30 -2.30
N THR A 92 -20.80 -15.00 -3.56
CA THR A 92 -20.36 -15.81 -4.69
C THR A 92 -18.85 -15.81 -4.84
N ALA A 93 -18.21 -14.65 -4.65
CA ALA A 93 -16.77 -14.53 -4.75
C ALA A 93 -16.02 -15.30 -3.65
N ALA A 94 -16.67 -15.52 -2.50
CA ALA A 94 -16.08 -16.20 -1.36
C ALA A 94 -16.15 -17.74 -1.46
N GLN A 95 -16.85 -18.29 -2.44
CA GLN A 95 -16.97 -19.74 -2.67
C GLN A 95 -15.83 -20.28 -3.52
#